data_c0117dc706602b588fa3b7e99c170508
#
_entry.id   c0117dc706602b588fa3b7e99c170508
#
_cell.length_a   1.000
_cell.length_b   1.000
_cell.length_c   1.000
_cell.angle_alpha   90.00
_cell.angle_beta   90.00
_cell.angle_gamma   90.00
#
_symmetry.space_group_name_H-M   'P 1'
#
loop_
_entity.id
_entity.type
_entity.pdbx_description
1 polymer ?
#
loop_
_entity_poly.entity_id
_entity_poly.type
_entity_poly.pdbx_seq_one_letter_code
_entity_poly.pdbx_strand_id
1 'polypeptide(L)'
;MDTPELDVTRWNPYDRNCPTRKLLDRIGDRWTVLILGTLQPGPQRFGELKTRVDGISQKMLTQTLRGLEEDGLVTRTVTPQIPPRVDYELTDLGRTLIAPLAGLEEWARTHMQQILDARGTTPPSRR
;
A
#
# COMPACT_ATOMS: atom_id res chain seq x y z
N MET A 1 -30.76 -8.80 17.06
CA MET A 1 -30.25 -9.34 15.81
C MET A 1 -28.78 -9.62 15.93
N ASP A 2 -28.38 -10.79 15.53
CA ASP A 2 -27.00 -11.18 15.66
C ASP A 2 -26.13 -10.44 14.67
N THR A 3 -24.99 -9.96 15.16
CA THR A 3 -23.94 -9.51 14.28
C THR A 3 -23.49 -10.72 13.47
N PRO A 4 -23.49 -10.64 12.13
CA PRO A 4 -23.02 -11.78 11.36
C PRO A 4 -21.60 -12.10 11.76
N GLU A 5 -21.36 -13.33 12.14
CA GLU A 5 -20.02 -13.80 12.42
C GLU A 5 -19.19 -13.66 11.16
N LEU A 6 -17.93 -13.27 11.34
CA LEU A 6 -16.99 -13.29 10.25
C LEU A 6 -16.83 -14.73 9.77
N ASP A 7 -17.36 -15.01 8.61
CA ASP A 7 -17.15 -16.30 8.00
C ASP A 7 -15.79 -16.29 7.31
N VAL A 8 -14.77 -16.69 8.08
CA VAL A 8 -13.39 -16.70 7.58
C VAL A 8 -13.19 -17.69 6.43
N THR A 9 -14.11 -18.66 6.26
CA THR A 9 -14.03 -19.60 5.15
C THR A 9 -14.50 -18.95 3.85
N ARG A 10 -15.41 -17.99 3.93
CA ARG A 10 -15.94 -17.28 2.77
C ARG A 10 -14.86 -16.45 2.06
N TRP A 11 -13.95 -15.89 2.82
CA TRP A 11 -12.87 -15.02 2.29
C TRP A 11 -11.52 -15.69 2.37
N ASN A 12 -11.46 -16.98 2.01
CA ASN A 12 -10.24 -17.78 2.08
C ASN A 12 -9.28 -17.41 0.93
N PRO A 13 -8.12 -16.80 1.22
CA PRO A 13 -7.17 -16.40 0.18
C PRO A 13 -6.49 -17.57 -0.52
N TYR A 14 -6.59 -18.77 0.04
CA TYR A 14 -6.03 -19.96 -0.60
C TYR A 14 -6.88 -20.44 -1.77
N ASP A 15 -8.13 -19.98 -1.85
CA ASP A 15 -8.98 -20.23 -3.00
C ASP A 15 -8.66 -19.18 -4.08
N ARG A 16 -8.17 -19.63 -5.23
CA ARG A 16 -7.79 -18.73 -6.33
C ARG A 16 -8.93 -17.86 -6.86
N ASN A 17 -10.17 -18.28 -6.64
CA ASN A 17 -11.34 -17.52 -7.09
C ASN A 17 -11.84 -16.54 -6.02
N CYS A 18 -11.23 -16.51 -4.85
CA CYS A 18 -11.65 -15.65 -3.76
C CYS A 18 -11.16 -14.21 -3.97
N PRO A 19 -12.03 -13.20 -3.83
CA PRO A 19 -11.61 -11.80 -3.95
C PRO A 19 -10.49 -11.41 -2.99
N THR A 20 -10.41 -12.07 -1.83
CA THR A 20 -9.35 -11.84 -0.85
C THR A 20 -7.97 -12.07 -1.44
N ARG A 21 -7.84 -13.08 -2.29
CA ARG A 21 -6.55 -13.37 -2.93
C ARG A 21 -6.09 -12.24 -3.84
N LYS A 22 -7.01 -11.68 -4.63
CA LYS A 22 -6.73 -10.53 -5.48
C LYS A 22 -6.33 -9.32 -4.66
N LEU A 23 -7.04 -9.10 -3.55
CA LEU A 23 -6.74 -7.99 -2.65
C LEU A 23 -5.34 -8.15 -2.05
N LEU A 24 -4.96 -9.36 -1.63
CA LEU A 24 -3.62 -9.62 -1.09
C LEU A 24 -2.54 -9.39 -2.14
N ASP A 25 -2.79 -9.75 -3.39
CA ASP A 25 -1.85 -9.46 -4.47
C ASP A 25 -1.61 -7.95 -4.60
N ARG A 26 -2.67 -7.16 -4.49
CA ARG A 26 -2.54 -5.70 -4.53
C ARG A 26 -1.82 -5.15 -3.31
N ILE A 27 -2.21 -5.58 -2.12
CA ILE A 27 -1.61 -5.11 -0.87
C ILE A 27 -0.13 -5.52 -0.78
N GLY A 28 0.20 -6.71 -1.29
CA GLY A 28 1.56 -7.22 -1.26
C GLY A 28 2.50 -6.58 -2.28
N ASP A 29 1.96 -5.77 -3.18
CA ASP A 29 2.79 -5.05 -4.13
C ASP A 29 3.61 -3.97 -3.40
N ARG A 30 4.91 -3.92 -3.70
CA ARG A 30 5.81 -2.98 -3.00
C ARG A 30 5.40 -1.52 -3.16
N TRP A 31 4.87 -1.16 -4.33
CA TRP A 31 4.46 0.21 -4.58
C TRP A 31 3.24 0.59 -3.75
N THR A 32 2.31 -0.34 -3.57
CA THR A 32 1.14 -0.14 -2.72
C THR A 32 1.55 0.17 -1.29
N VAL A 33 2.44 -0.63 -0.73
CA VAL A 33 2.93 -0.43 0.66
C VAL A 33 3.57 0.95 0.80
N LEU A 34 4.42 1.32 -0.15
CA LEU A 34 5.12 2.62 -0.10
C LEU A 34 4.18 3.80 -0.28
N ILE A 35 3.20 3.69 -1.18
CA ILE A 35 2.23 4.75 -1.41
C ILE A 35 1.34 4.96 -0.20
N LEU A 36 0.82 3.87 0.38
CA LEU A 36 -0.03 3.96 1.57
C LEU A 36 0.72 4.61 2.73
N GLY A 37 1.97 4.21 2.94
CA GLY A 37 2.82 4.82 3.96
C GLY A 37 3.05 6.31 3.72
N THR A 38 3.25 6.70 2.47
CA THR A 38 3.48 8.10 2.10
C THR A 38 2.23 8.95 2.31
N LEU A 39 1.04 8.37 2.14
CA LEU A 39 -0.23 9.06 2.34
C LEU A 39 -0.65 9.15 3.80
N GLN A 40 0.05 8.45 4.70
CA GLN A 40 -0.32 8.43 6.12
C GLN A 40 -0.43 9.82 6.76
N PRO A 41 0.51 10.75 6.53
CA PRO A 41 0.42 12.07 7.14
C PRO A 41 -0.75 12.92 6.66
N GLY A 42 -1.25 12.70 5.46
CA GLY A 42 -2.33 13.49 4.89
C GLY A 42 -2.36 13.45 3.38
N PRO A 43 -3.25 14.27 2.77
CA PRO A 43 -3.39 14.31 1.32
C PRO A 43 -2.09 14.71 0.62
N GLN A 44 -1.87 14.13 -0.56
CA GLN A 44 -0.70 14.44 -1.37
C GLN A 44 -1.08 14.49 -2.86
N ARG A 45 -0.38 15.33 -3.59
CA ARG A 45 -0.54 15.42 -5.04
C ARG A 45 0.27 14.33 -5.73
N PHE A 46 -0.11 14.05 -6.96
CA PHE A 46 0.57 13.06 -7.79
C PHE A 46 2.08 13.30 -7.85
N GLY A 47 2.50 14.54 -8.10
CA GLY A 47 3.92 14.88 -8.18
C GLY A 47 4.68 14.66 -6.89
N GLU A 48 4.03 14.94 -5.75
CA GLU A 48 4.62 14.68 -4.44
C GLU A 48 4.82 13.19 -4.19
N LEU A 49 3.82 12.39 -4.54
CA LEU A 49 3.92 10.94 -4.43
C LEU A 49 5.04 10.39 -5.30
N LYS A 50 5.13 10.89 -6.53
CA LYS A 50 6.18 10.45 -7.46
C LYS A 50 7.57 10.76 -6.93
N THR A 51 7.73 11.90 -6.30
CA THR A 51 9.03 12.29 -5.71
C THR A 51 9.37 11.47 -4.47
N ARG A 52 8.37 11.24 -3.61
CA ARG A 52 8.58 10.55 -2.33
C ARG A 52 8.72 9.05 -2.46
N VAL A 53 8.06 8.45 -3.44
CA VAL A 53 8.17 7.02 -3.70
C VAL A 53 9.28 6.81 -4.73
N ASP A 54 10.49 6.71 -4.23
CA ASP A 54 11.68 6.63 -5.06
C ASP A 54 11.64 5.44 -6.03
N GLY A 55 11.94 5.72 -7.27
CA GLY A 55 12.05 4.70 -8.31
C GLY A 55 10.74 4.34 -9.01
N ILE A 56 9.60 4.88 -8.58
CA ILE A 56 8.33 4.57 -9.24
C ILE A 56 8.19 5.34 -10.55
N SER A 57 7.77 4.66 -11.61
CA SER A 57 7.46 5.32 -12.87
C SER A 57 6.09 5.99 -12.81
N GLN A 58 5.87 6.98 -13.67
CA GLN A 58 4.58 7.64 -13.77
C GLN A 58 3.46 6.63 -14.09
N LYS A 59 3.74 5.71 -15.00
CA LYS A 59 2.79 4.66 -15.39
C LYS A 59 2.42 3.78 -14.19
N MET A 60 3.41 3.34 -13.44
CA MET A 60 3.19 2.46 -12.29
C MET A 60 2.44 3.19 -11.17
N LEU A 61 2.79 4.46 -10.93
CA LEU A 61 2.09 5.26 -9.92
C LEU A 61 0.62 5.43 -10.30
N THR A 62 0.34 5.75 -11.57
CA THR A 62 -1.02 5.88 -12.06
C THR A 62 -1.81 4.59 -11.89
N GLN A 63 -1.23 3.46 -12.28
CA GLN A 63 -1.89 2.15 -12.18
C GLN A 63 -2.16 1.77 -10.72
N THR A 64 -1.19 1.99 -9.85
CA THR A 64 -1.33 1.64 -8.44
C THR A 64 -2.39 2.49 -7.76
N LEU A 65 -2.38 3.80 -8.01
CA LEU A 65 -3.39 4.70 -7.45
C LEU A 65 -4.80 4.36 -7.92
N ARG A 66 -4.96 4.02 -9.19
CA ARG A 66 -6.26 3.58 -9.72
C ARG A 66 -6.76 2.33 -9.01
N GLY A 67 -5.87 1.37 -8.80
CA GLY A 67 -6.22 0.15 -8.09
C GLY A 67 -6.64 0.42 -6.65
N LEU A 68 -5.90 1.28 -5.95
CA LEU A 68 -6.24 1.66 -4.58
C LEU A 68 -7.56 2.42 -4.50
N GLU A 69 -7.83 3.25 -5.49
CA GLU A 69 -9.10 3.98 -5.57
C GLU A 69 -10.26 3.01 -5.83
N GLU A 70 -10.10 2.05 -6.74
CA GLU A 70 -11.10 1.02 -7.01
C GLU A 70 -11.42 0.19 -5.77
N ASP A 71 -10.43 -0.10 -4.95
CA ASP A 71 -10.61 -0.88 -3.73
C ASP A 71 -11.14 -0.04 -2.56
N GLY A 72 -11.34 1.26 -2.77
CA GLY A 72 -11.86 2.13 -1.72
C GLY A 72 -10.85 2.47 -0.64
N LEU A 73 -9.56 2.28 -0.90
CA LEU A 73 -8.48 2.55 0.06
C LEU A 73 -7.97 3.98 -0.04
N VAL A 74 -8.15 4.61 -1.19
CA VAL A 74 -7.68 5.96 -1.49
C VAL A 74 -8.80 6.71 -2.20
N THR A 75 -8.95 8.00 -1.91
CA THR A 75 -9.82 8.89 -2.68
C THR A 75 -8.97 9.82 -3.52
N ARG A 76 -9.52 10.17 -4.68
CA ARG A 76 -8.94 11.15 -5.59
C ARG A 76 -9.88 12.33 -5.65
N THR A 77 -9.41 13.49 -5.26
CA THR A 77 -10.20 14.72 -5.26
C THR A 77 -9.63 15.70 -6.26
N VAL A 78 -10.46 16.13 -7.22
CA VAL A 78 -10.09 17.12 -8.22
C VAL A 78 -10.69 18.46 -7.80
N THR A 79 -9.83 19.45 -7.62
CA THR A 79 -10.27 20.82 -7.36
C THR A 79 -10.28 21.58 -8.69
N PRO A 80 -11.45 22.14 -9.09
CA PRO A 80 -11.55 22.85 -10.36
C PRO A 80 -10.84 24.20 -10.28
N GLN A 81 -9.68 24.25 -10.86
CA GLN A 81 -8.87 25.47 -10.97
C GLN A 81 -7.95 25.31 -12.20
N ILE A 82 -7.17 26.32 -12.53
CA ILE A 82 -6.26 26.29 -13.67
C ILE A 82 -4.84 26.49 -13.15
N PRO A 83 -3.96 25.46 -13.26
CA PRO A 83 -4.23 24.09 -13.67
C PRO A 83 -5.04 23.32 -12.61
N PRO A 84 -5.74 22.24 -13.00
CA PRO A 84 -6.52 21.45 -12.04
C PRO A 84 -5.64 20.88 -10.94
N ARG A 85 -6.15 20.90 -9.73
CA ARG A 85 -5.46 20.31 -8.58
C ARG A 85 -6.06 18.95 -8.29
N VAL A 86 -5.20 17.93 -8.19
CA VAL A 86 -5.62 16.57 -7.86
C VAL A 86 -4.90 16.13 -6.60
N ASP A 87 -5.68 15.80 -5.58
CA ASP A 87 -5.17 15.32 -4.30
C ASP A 87 -5.59 13.87 -4.08
N TYR A 88 -4.67 13.08 -3.54
CA TYR A 88 -4.92 11.70 -3.13
C TYR A 88 -4.86 11.61 -1.62
N GLU A 89 -5.77 10.87 -1.03
CA GLU A 89 -5.88 10.75 0.43
C GLU A 89 -6.35 9.36 0.81
N LEU A 90 -5.87 8.86 1.95
CA LEU A 90 -6.36 7.60 2.50
C LEU A 90 -7.82 7.77 2.93
N THR A 91 -8.63 6.75 2.63
CA THR A 91 -9.97 6.63 3.20
C THR A 91 -9.85 6.08 4.62
N ASP A 92 -10.95 6.07 5.36
CA ASP A 92 -10.98 5.40 6.66
C ASP A 92 -10.61 3.93 6.52
N LEU A 93 -11.10 3.28 5.47
CA LEU A 93 -10.74 1.89 5.18
C LEU A 93 -9.23 1.77 4.91
N GLY A 94 -8.67 2.66 4.12
CA GLY A 94 -7.22 2.66 3.84
C GLY A 94 -6.40 2.82 5.09
N ARG A 95 -6.86 3.63 6.04
CA ARG A 95 -6.16 3.84 7.30
C ARG A 95 -6.09 2.57 8.15
N THR A 96 -7.06 1.68 8.00
CA THR A 96 -7.04 0.39 8.74
C THR A 96 -5.88 -0.51 8.33
N LEU A 97 -5.30 -0.28 7.16
CA LEU A 97 -4.14 -1.04 6.68
C LEU A 97 -2.81 -0.54 7.23
N ILE A 98 -2.77 0.68 7.75
CA ILE A 98 -1.49 1.28 8.17
C ILE A 98 -0.82 0.47 9.28
N ALA A 99 -1.56 0.07 10.30
CA ALA A 99 -0.98 -0.71 11.41
C ALA A 99 -0.44 -2.07 10.96
N PRO A 100 -1.18 -2.90 10.20
CA PRO A 100 -0.64 -4.16 9.70
C PRO A 100 0.61 -3.97 8.84
N LEU A 101 0.61 -2.96 7.96
CA LEU A 101 1.76 -2.71 7.08
C LEU A 101 2.96 -2.20 7.86
N ALA A 102 2.74 -1.34 8.86
CA ALA A 102 3.82 -0.86 9.72
C ALA A 102 4.45 -2.01 10.51
N GLY A 103 3.62 -2.95 10.99
CA GLY A 103 4.10 -4.14 11.66
C GLY A 103 4.96 -5.01 10.76
N LEU A 104 4.54 -5.18 9.52
CA LEU A 104 5.28 -5.95 8.53
C LEU A 104 6.62 -5.28 8.18
N GLU A 105 6.60 -3.96 8.01
CA GLU A 105 7.79 -3.17 7.75
C GLU A 105 8.79 -3.28 8.92
N GLU A 106 8.30 -3.17 10.14
CA GLU A 106 9.13 -3.30 11.33
C GLU A 106 9.74 -4.69 11.43
N TRP A 107 8.96 -5.73 11.14
CA TRP A 107 9.46 -7.09 11.09
C TRP A 107 10.63 -7.21 10.11
N ALA A 108 10.46 -6.64 8.92
CA ALA A 108 11.49 -6.66 7.89
C ALA A 108 12.78 -5.98 8.35
N ARG A 109 12.65 -4.81 8.98
CA ARG A 109 13.82 -4.10 9.51
C ARG A 109 14.53 -4.90 10.59
N THR A 110 13.75 -5.49 11.49
CA THR A 110 14.31 -6.24 12.62
C THR A 110 15.06 -7.47 12.16
N HIS A 111 14.60 -8.13 11.11
CA HIS A 111 15.14 -9.41 10.66
C HIS A 111 15.97 -9.31 9.39
N MET A 112 16.20 -8.11 8.88
CA MET A 112 16.89 -7.94 7.59
C MET A 112 18.29 -8.56 7.60
N GLN A 113 19.01 -8.44 8.70
CA GLN A 113 20.36 -9.01 8.79
C GLN A 113 20.31 -10.54 8.65
N GLN A 114 19.36 -11.20 9.32
CA GLN A 114 19.20 -12.65 9.19
C GLN A 114 18.84 -13.06 7.75
N ILE A 115 18.02 -12.26 7.10
CA ILE A 115 17.65 -12.50 5.70
C ILE A 115 18.88 -12.40 4.79
N LEU A 116 19.68 -11.35 4.98
CA LEU A 116 20.90 -11.16 4.19
C LEU A 116 21.89 -12.29 4.42
N ASP A 117 22.03 -12.73 5.65
CA ASP A 117 22.91 -13.85 5.99
C ASP A 117 22.45 -15.12 5.30
N ALA A 118 21.16 -15.38 5.29
CA ALA A 118 20.58 -16.57 4.63
C ALA A 118 20.80 -16.53 3.12
N ARG A 119 20.79 -15.34 2.53
CA ARG A 119 21.05 -15.16 1.08
C ARG A 119 22.53 -15.21 0.73
N GLY A 120 23.41 -15.22 1.72
CA GLY A 120 24.84 -15.08 1.50
C GLY A 120 25.24 -13.71 0.98
N THR A 121 24.41 -12.71 1.28
CA THR A 121 24.62 -11.34 0.80
C THR A 121 25.31 -10.50 1.88
N THR A 122 26.38 -9.79 1.50
CA THR A 122 27.04 -8.88 2.41
C THR A 122 26.21 -7.60 2.50
N PRO A 123 25.84 -7.15 3.71
CA PRO A 123 25.08 -5.91 3.85
C PRO A 123 25.94 -4.70 3.45
N PRO A 124 25.29 -3.57 3.06
CA PRO A 124 26.03 -2.36 2.75
C PRO A 124 26.87 -1.93 3.94
N SER A 125 28.10 -1.49 3.64
CA SER A 125 28.99 -1.02 4.67
C SER A 125 28.45 0.24 5.33
N ARG A 126 28.39 0.24 6.65
CA ARG A 126 28.07 1.44 7.42
C ARG A 126 29.34 2.20 7.72
N ARG A 127 29.34 3.44 7.38
CA ARG A 127 30.45 4.32 7.66
C ARG A 127 29.95 5.63 8.21
#